data_3424361db3169a349675ca28e603f556
#
_entry.id   3424361db3169a349675ca28e603f556
#
_cell.length_a   1.000
_cell.length_b   1.000
_cell.length_c   1.000
_cell.angle_alpha   90.00
_cell.angle_beta   90.00
_cell.angle_gamma   90.00
#
_symmetry.space_group_name_H-M   'P 1'
#
loop_
_entity.id
_entity.type
_entity.pdbx_description
1 polymer ?
#
loop_
_entity_poly.entity_id
_entity_poly.type
_entity_poly.pdbx_seq_one_letter_code
_entity_poly.pdbx_strand_id
1 'polypeptide(L)'
;MLADKAKLAQLLAQLGINYDVIEHPALHTSLDADAFMVDRPGTRLKNLFLRDNEGKKHFLVITAHDKQLDLKTLSKQQGLSRLGFASSERLARYLKVAPGCVSMLALANDKQ
;
A
#
# COMPACT_ATOMS: atom_id res chain seq x y z
N MET A 1 -10.25 -12.92 4.73
CA MET A 1 -10.84 -11.85 5.54
C MET A 1 -10.03 -10.56 5.34
N LEU A 2 -10.70 -9.46 5.09
CA LEU A 2 -10.02 -8.18 4.92
C LEU A 2 -9.41 -7.71 6.25
N ALA A 3 -8.26 -7.04 6.16
CA ALA A 3 -7.66 -6.39 7.30
C ALA A 3 -8.57 -5.27 7.78
N ASP A 4 -8.73 -5.12 9.09
CA ASP A 4 -9.58 -4.11 9.68
C ASP A 4 -8.83 -3.34 10.78
N LYS A 5 -9.46 -2.27 11.25
CA LYS A 5 -8.88 -1.37 12.26
C LYS A 5 -8.50 -2.11 13.55
N ALA A 6 -9.37 -3.00 14.02
CA ALA A 6 -9.14 -3.72 15.27
C ALA A 6 -7.95 -4.67 15.15
N LYS A 7 -7.84 -5.37 14.03
CA LYS A 7 -6.72 -6.28 13.79
C LYS A 7 -5.40 -5.56 13.66
N LEU A 8 -5.37 -4.41 13.01
CA LEU A 8 -4.17 -3.59 12.91
C LEU A 8 -3.75 -3.09 14.29
N ALA A 9 -4.69 -2.66 15.12
CA ALA A 9 -4.39 -2.21 16.47
C ALA A 9 -3.78 -3.35 17.30
N GLN A 10 -4.30 -4.57 17.20
CA GLN A 10 -3.75 -5.73 17.88
C GLN A 10 -2.33 -6.04 17.41
N LEU A 11 -2.09 -5.99 16.09
CA LEU A 11 -0.77 -6.26 15.53
C LEU A 11 0.25 -5.25 16.04
N LEU A 12 -0.07 -3.97 16.00
CA LEU A 12 0.84 -2.92 16.46
C LEU A 12 1.13 -3.03 17.95
N ALA A 13 0.13 -3.40 18.75
CA ALA A 13 0.31 -3.61 20.17
C ALA A 13 1.24 -4.80 20.43
N GLN A 14 1.07 -5.90 19.71
CA GLN A 14 1.93 -7.08 19.83
C GLN A 14 3.38 -6.78 19.47
N LEU A 15 3.60 -5.88 18.53
CA LEU A 15 4.95 -5.48 18.10
C LEU A 15 5.57 -4.41 18.99
N GLY A 16 4.82 -3.87 19.95
CA GLY A 16 5.31 -2.81 20.83
C GLY A 16 5.53 -1.48 20.13
N ILE A 17 4.79 -1.21 19.06
CA ILE A 17 4.95 0.01 18.27
C ILE A 17 4.03 1.10 18.79
N ASN A 18 4.62 2.27 19.08
CA ASN A 18 3.85 3.47 19.41
C ASN A 18 3.39 4.16 18.15
N TYR A 19 2.13 4.58 18.12
CA TYR A 19 1.55 5.23 16.95
C TYR A 19 0.41 6.15 17.36
N ASP A 20 0.08 7.08 16.46
CA ASP A 20 -1.07 7.97 16.62
C ASP A 20 -2.17 7.55 15.65
N VAL A 21 -3.41 7.58 16.12
CA VAL A 21 -4.58 7.31 15.29
C VAL A 21 -5.24 8.65 14.97
N ILE A 22 -5.42 8.91 13.67
CA ILE A 22 -6.05 10.12 13.18
C ILE A 22 -7.35 9.71 12.49
N GLU A 23 -8.46 10.22 13.01
CA GLU A 23 -9.76 10.00 12.37
C GLU A 23 -10.03 11.13 11.39
N HIS A 24 -10.56 10.79 10.25
CA HIS A 24 -10.84 11.76 9.19
C HIS A 24 -12.00 11.27 8.34
N PRO A 25 -12.67 12.18 7.60
CA PRO A 25 -13.70 11.76 6.65
C PRO A 25 -13.07 10.97 5.50
N ALA A 26 -13.90 10.31 4.71
CA ALA A 26 -13.42 9.55 3.56
C ALA A 26 -12.62 10.46 2.63
N LEU A 27 -11.39 10.03 2.30
CA LEU A 27 -10.49 10.75 1.40
C LEU A 27 -10.37 9.95 0.10
N HIS A 28 -10.89 10.51 -0.99
CA HIS A 28 -11.01 9.77 -2.25
C HIS A 28 -9.80 9.94 -3.17
N THR A 29 -9.00 11.00 -2.95
CA THR A 29 -7.85 11.30 -3.80
C THR A 29 -6.62 11.65 -2.96
N SER A 30 -5.45 11.61 -3.59
CA SER A 30 -4.21 12.05 -2.94
C SER A 30 -4.26 13.55 -2.60
N LEU A 31 -4.94 14.35 -3.42
CA LEU A 31 -5.09 15.78 -3.15
C LEU A 31 -5.92 16.03 -1.89
N ASP A 32 -7.01 15.27 -1.71
CA ASP A 32 -7.83 15.35 -0.49
C ASP A 32 -6.99 15.02 0.73
N ALA A 33 -6.19 13.97 0.64
CA ALA A 33 -5.31 13.56 1.73
C ALA A 33 -4.22 14.60 2.01
N ASP A 34 -3.66 15.21 0.96
CA ASP A 34 -2.66 16.28 1.12
C ASP A 34 -3.22 17.46 1.89
N ALA A 35 -4.42 17.91 1.52
CA ALA A 35 -5.08 19.02 2.20
C ALA A 35 -5.31 18.71 3.69
N PHE A 36 -5.72 17.49 4.02
CA PHE A 36 -5.97 17.06 5.39
C PHE A 36 -4.67 16.98 6.21
N MET A 37 -3.57 16.53 5.59
CA MET A 37 -2.32 16.20 6.29
C MET A 37 -1.28 17.31 6.21
N VAL A 38 -1.62 18.49 5.70
CA VAL A 38 -0.66 19.57 5.41
C VAL A 38 0.17 19.97 6.62
N ASP A 39 -0.40 19.94 7.85
CA ASP A 39 0.28 20.33 9.08
C ASP A 39 0.91 19.16 9.83
N ARG A 40 0.93 17.98 9.24
CA ARG A 40 1.48 16.80 9.90
C ARG A 40 2.94 16.60 9.53
N PRO A 41 3.81 16.26 10.51
CA PRO A 41 5.21 15.96 10.22
C PRO A 41 5.35 14.62 9.49
N GLY A 42 6.45 14.47 8.79
CA GLY A 42 6.78 13.23 8.10
C GLY A 42 6.50 13.32 6.61
N THR A 43 7.03 12.35 5.89
CA THR A 43 6.83 12.22 4.45
C THR A 43 5.68 11.28 4.17
N ARG A 44 4.69 11.76 3.41
CA ARG A 44 3.61 10.88 2.96
C ARG A 44 4.13 9.94 1.88
N LEU A 45 3.69 8.70 1.97
CA LEU A 45 4.08 7.65 1.05
C LEU A 45 2.86 7.13 0.30
N LYS A 46 3.08 6.61 -0.89
CA LYS A 46 2.07 5.82 -1.60
C LYS A 46 2.57 4.39 -1.71
N ASN A 47 1.64 3.46 -1.64
CA ASN A 47 1.91 2.04 -1.71
C ASN A 47 1.24 1.50 -2.96
N LEU A 48 2.04 0.89 -3.84
CA LEU A 48 1.58 0.37 -5.12
C LEU A 48 1.75 -1.14 -5.13
N PHE A 49 0.67 -1.86 -5.40
CA PHE A 49 0.73 -3.30 -5.53
C PHE A 49 0.77 -3.65 -7.01
N LEU A 50 1.89 -4.24 -7.42
CA LEU A 50 2.20 -4.51 -8.82
C LEU A 50 2.29 -6.01 -9.07
N ARG A 51 2.12 -6.40 -10.31
CA ARG A 51 2.31 -7.77 -10.78
C ARG A 51 3.19 -7.79 -12.02
N ASP A 52 3.87 -8.91 -12.25
CA ASP A 52 4.56 -9.11 -13.51
C ASP A 52 3.54 -9.41 -14.63
N ASN A 53 4.03 -9.49 -15.86
CA ASN A 53 3.16 -9.70 -17.02
C ASN A 53 2.35 -10.99 -16.94
N GLU A 54 2.91 -12.03 -16.35
CA GLU A 54 2.26 -13.33 -16.23
C GLU A 54 1.36 -13.46 -15.01
N GLY A 55 1.42 -12.49 -14.09
CA GLY A 55 0.65 -12.53 -12.85
C GLY A 55 1.16 -13.55 -11.83
N LYS A 56 2.41 -14.00 -11.97
CA LYS A 56 3.01 -14.97 -11.06
C LYS A 56 3.73 -14.34 -9.90
N LYS A 57 4.33 -13.17 -10.11
CA LYS A 57 5.07 -12.44 -9.08
C LYS A 57 4.37 -11.14 -8.76
N HIS A 58 4.30 -10.81 -7.49
CA HIS A 58 3.67 -9.59 -6.99
C HIS A 58 4.66 -8.80 -6.17
N PHE A 59 4.55 -7.48 -6.23
CA PHE A 59 5.49 -6.56 -5.57
C PHE A 59 4.72 -5.45 -4.90
N LEU A 60 5.11 -5.13 -3.68
CA LEU A 60 4.64 -3.93 -3.01
C LEU A 60 5.74 -2.87 -3.13
N VAL A 61 5.45 -1.77 -3.80
CA VAL A 61 6.38 -0.66 -3.99
C VAL A 61 5.92 0.51 -3.15
N ILE A 62 6.82 1.01 -2.32
CA ILE A 62 6.57 2.15 -1.44
C ILE A 62 7.43 3.30 -1.92
N THR A 63 6.82 4.44 -2.19
CA THR A 63 7.52 5.62 -2.68
C THR A 63 6.85 6.89 -2.17
N ALA A 64 7.56 8.03 -2.25
CA ALA A 64 6.98 9.31 -1.88
C ALA A 64 5.71 9.58 -2.69
N HIS A 65 4.70 10.16 -2.06
CA HIS A 65 3.37 10.32 -2.66
C HIS A 65 3.37 11.17 -3.94
N ASP A 66 4.32 12.10 -4.06
CA ASP A 66 4.42 13.02 -5.19
C ASP A 66 5.36 12.51 -6.30
N LYS A 67 5.99 11.36 -6.10
CA LYS A 67 6.92 10.79 -7.07
C LYS A 67 6.17 9.96 -8.10
N GLN A 68 6.47 10.18 -9.39
CA GLN A 68 5.95 9.35 -10.45
C GLN A 68 6.86 8.14 -10.65
N LEU A 69 6.26 6.96 -10.71
CA LEU A 69 7.00 5.72 -10.89
C LEU A 69 6.93 5.28 -12.35
N ASP A 70 8.08 5.15 -12.99
CA ASP A 70 8.18 4.60 -14.33
C ASP A 70 8.26 3.08 -14.25
N LEU A 71 7.13 2.40 -14.46
CA LEU A 71 7.05 0.95 -14.37
C LEU A 71 7.92 0.24 -15.39
N LYS A 72 8.09 0.83 -16.56
CA LYS A 72 8.93 0.25 -17.61
C LYS A 72 10.40 0.23 -17.18
N THR A 73 10.89 1.34 -16.65
CA THR A 73 12.26 1.43 -16.14
C THR A 73 12.46 0.50 -14.94
N LEU A 74 11.50 0.47 -14.01
CA LEU A 74 11.57 -0.40 -12.85
C LEU A 74 11.63 -1.87 -13.27
N SER A 75 10.82 -2.30 -14.23
CA SER A 75 10.82 -3.67 -14.69
C SER A 75 12.16 -4.06 -15.29
N LYS A 76 12.79 -3.17 -16.05
CA LYS A 76 14.12 -3.40 -16.62
C LYS A 76 15.18 -3.52 -15.53
N GLN A 77 15.16 -2.63 -14.55
CA GLN A 77 16.12 -2.66 -13.44
C GLN A 77 16.04 -3.94 -12.63
N GLN A 78 14.84 -4.51 -12.49
CA GLN A 78 14.62 -5.73 -11.72
C GLN A 78 14.68 -7.00 -12.57
N GLY A 79 14.99 -6.89 -13.86
CA GLY A 79 15.06 -8.05 -14.74
C GLY A 79 13.71 -8.71 -14.97
N LEU A 80 12.63 -7.95 -14.92
CA LEU A 80 11.27 -8.42 -15.08
C LEU A 80 10.75 -8.14 -16.49
N SER A 81 9.79 -8.94 -16.96
CA SER A 81 9.24 -8.78 -18.30
C SER A 81 8.43 -7.49 -18.43
N ARG A 82 7.53 -7.25 -17.53
CA ARG A 82 6.66 -6.06 -17.51
C ARG A 82 5.96 -5.99 -16.16
N LEU A 83 5.77 -4.77 -15.67
CA LEU A 83 5.01 -4.54 -14.44
C LEU A 83 3.73 -3.78 -14.74
N GLY A 84 2.66 -4.14 -14.06
CA GLY A 84 1.38 -3.46 -14.10
C GLY A 84 0.74 -3.45 -12.73
N PHE A 85 -0.33 -2.68 -12.57
CA PHE A 85 -1.05 -2.66 -11.31
C PHE A 85 -1.83 -3.97 -11.13
N ALA A 86 -1.81 -4.50 -9.92
CA ALA A 86 -2.62 -5.65 -9.57
C ALA A 86 -4.09 -5.26 -9.45
N SER A 87 -4.97 -6.18 -9.82
CA SER A 87 -6.42 -5.95 -9.74
C SER A 87 -6.91 -5.91 -8.29
N SER A 88 -8.13 -5.41 -8.09
CA SER A 88 -8.77 -5.44 -6.78
C SER A 88 -8.95 -6.86 -6.26
N GLU A 89 -9.18 -7.82 -7.14
CA GLU A 89 -9.26 -9.23 -6.77
C GLU A 89 -7.92 -9.73 -6.21
N ARG A 90 -6.81 -9.35 -6.82
CA ARG A 90 -5.48 -9.73 -6.35
C ARG A 90 -5.14 -9.05 -5.02
N LEU A 91 -5.55 -7.79 -4.84
CA LEU A 91 -5.39 -7.11 -3.55
C LEU A 91 -6.12 -7.85 -2.44
N ALA A 92 -7.37 -8.22 -2.68
CA ALA A 92 -8.15 -8.97 -1.69
C ALA A 92 -7.53 -10.34 -1.41
N ARG A 93 -7.04 -11.01 -2.44
CA ARG A 93 -6.50 -12.37 -2.33
C ARG A 93 -5.17 -12.41 -1.58
N TYR A 94 -4.25 -11.52 -1.89
CA TYR A 94 -2.89 -11.56 -1.33
C TYR A 94 -2.70 -10.69 -0.10
N LEU A 95 -3.29 -9.51 -0.09
CA LEU A 95 -3.11 -8.55 1.00
C LEU A 95 -4.34 -8.37 1.88
N LYS A 96 -5.48 -8.87 1.45
CA LYS A 96 -6.76 -8.79 2.16
C LYS A 96 -7.20 -7.35 2.41
N VAL A 97 -6.99 -6.50 1.40
CA VAL A 97 -7.38 -5.08 1.45
C VAL A 97 -8.13 -4.70 0.18
N ALA A 98 -8.92 -3.63 0.28
CA ALA A 98 -9.60 -3.03 -0.85
C ALA A 98 -8.72 -1.97 -1.53
N PRO A 99 -9.02 -1.57 -2.79
CA PRO A 99 -8.32 -0.46 -3.41
C PRO A 99 -8.37 0.80 -2.53
N GLY A 100 -7.27 1.53 -2.48
CA GLY A 100 -7.14 2.70 -1.63
C GLY A 100 -6.68 2.40 -0.21
N CYS A 101 -6.61 1.12 0.19
CA CYS A 101 -6.22 0.70 1.53
C CYS A 101 -4.90 -0.06 1.56
N VAL A 102 -4.11 0.02 0.50
CA VAL A 102 -2.84 -0.70 0.42
C VAL A 102 -1.83 -0.09 1.37
N SER A 103 -1.19 -0.92 2.18
CA SER A 103 -0.21 -0.51 3.18
C SER A 103 0.81 -1.61 3.38
N MET A 104 2.01 -1.23 3.82
CA MET A 104 3.03 -2.18 4.21
C MET A 104 2.51 -3.12 5.33
N LEU A 105 1.65 -2.62 6.22
CA LEU A 105 1.09 -3.43 7.30
C LEU A 105 0.24 -4.60 6.77
N ALA A 106 -0.30 -4.48 5.56
CA ALA A 106 -1.07 -5.57 4.94
C ALA A 106 -0.22 -6.80 4.62
N LEU A 107 1.11 -6.67 4.60
CA LEU A 107 2.00 -7.82 4.41
C LEU A 107 1.82 -8.88 5.52
N ALA A 108 1.30 -8.50 6.68
CA ALA A 108 0.97 -9.45 7.73
C ALA A 108 -0.05 -10.50 7.29
N ASN A 109 -0.84 -10.21 6.25
CA ASN A 109 -1.83 -11.14 5.68
C ASN A 109 -1.25 -12.02 4.56
N ASP A 110 -0.03 -11.73 4.12
CA ASP A 110 0.62 -12.50 3.06
C ASP A 110 1.26 -13.75 3.67
N LYS A 111 0.76 -14.91 3.26
CA LYS A 111 1.23 -16.20 3.73
C LYS A 111 2.11 -16.91 2.69
N GLN A 112 2.45 -16.24 1.62
CA GLN A 112 3.22 -16.83 0.52
C GLN A 112 4.61 -16.22 0.39
#